data_ef3c2e790a3795ce1fa5b8e327c15f74
#
_entry.id   ef3c2e790a3795ce1fa5b8e327c15f74
#
_cell.length_a   1.000
_cell.length_b   1.000
_cell.length_c   1.000
_cell.angle_alpha   90.00
_cell.angle_beta   90.00
_cell.angle_gamma   90.00
#
_symmetry.space_group_name_H-M   'P 1'
#
loop_
_entity.id
_entity.type
_entity.pdbx_description
1 polymer ?
#
loop_
_entity_poly.entity_id
_entity_poly.type
_entity_poly.pdbx_seq_one_letter_code
_entity_poly.pdbx_strand_id
1 'polypeptide(L)'
;APAQVRTSKLEFSNGTVTVLLRIAAQAAGECRIDAWVTSDLPFNLRLSVRTWVGDKSEIETTTAGGRASFQDVPHGLARLWLTADHGTGAKPFATPLFEI
;
A
#
# COMPACT_ATOMS: atom_id res chain seq x y z
N ALA A 1 21.54 -12.87 -17.96
CA ALA A 1 21.17 -11.47 -17.76
C ALA A 1 20.90 -11.21 -16.29
N PRO A 2 21.36 -10.11 -15.73
CA PRO A 2 21.05 -9.81 -14.35
C PRO A 2 19.54 -9.66 -14.18
N ALA A 3 19.03 -10.22 -13.11
CA ALA A 3 17.62 -10.05 -12.78
C ALA A 3 17.34 -8.56 -12.57
N GLN A 4 16.50 -7.98 -13.41
CA GLN A 4 16.08 -6.61 -13.21
C GLN A 4 15.08 -6.56 -12.07
N VAL A 5 15.33 -5.68 -11.11
CA VAL A 5 14.38 -5.40 -10.07
C VAL A 5 13.23 -4.63 -10.73
N ARG A 6 12.08 -5.28 -10.87
CA ARG A 6 10.89 -4.62 -11.40
C ARG A 6 10.30 -3.73 -10.33
N THR A 7 10.19 -2.47 -10.65
CA THR A 7 9.54 -1.48 -9.80
C THR A 7 8.34 -0.93 -10.55
N SER A 8 7.18 -0.99 -9.92
CA SER A 8 5.94 -0.40 -10.43
C SER A 8 5.53 0.75 -9.55
N LYS A 9 4.94 1.78 -10.16
CA LYS A 9 4.40 2.94 -9.44
C LYS A 9 2.92 3.05 -9.75
N LEU A 10 2.12 3.25 -8.70
CA LEU A 10 0.68 3.46 -8.80
C LEU A 10 0.32 4.72 -8.03
N GLU A 11 -0.64 5.46 -8.54
CA GLU A 11 -1.13 6.67 -7.90
C GLU A 11 -2.64 6.61 -7.79
N PHE A 12 -3.16 6.88 -6.60
CA PHE A 12 -4.59 6.92 -6.34
C PHE A 12 -4.94 8.22 -5.63
N SER A 13 -6.07 8.82 -5.99
CA SER A 13 -6.53 10.06 -5.39
C SER A 13 -8.04 10.07 -5.23
N ASN A 14 -8.50 10.65 -4.13
CA ASN A 14 -9.93 10.92 -3.93
C ASN A 14 -10.28 12.41 -4.06
N GLY A 15 -9.34 13.21 -4.58
CA GLY A 15 -9.48 14.67 -4.67
C GLY A 15 -8.99 15.43 -3.43
N THR A 16 -8.88 14.77 -2.28
CA THR A 16 -8.40 15.36 -1.03
C THR A 16 -7.02 14.82 -0.66
N VAL A 17 -6.86 13.52 -0.78
CA VAL A 17 -5.62 12.82 -0.45
C VAL A 17 -5.18 12.04 -1.67
N THR A 18 -3.89 12.11 -1.97
CA THR A 18 -3.26 11.30 -3.00
C THR A 18 -2.28 10.35 -2.36
N VAL A 19 -2.28 9.10 -2.82
CA VAL A 19 -1.34 8.07 -2.38
C VAL A 19 -0.54 7.63 -3.58
N LEU A 20 0.78 7.68 -3.44
CA LEU A 20 1.71 7.11 -4.42
C LEU A 20 2.27 5.83 -3.81
N LEU A 21 2.15 4.73 -4.53
CA LEU A 21 2.71 3.44 -4.15
C LEU A 21 3.86 3.08 -5.08
N ARG A 22 4.95 2.64 -4.50
CA ARG A 22 6.05 2.05 -5.23
C ARG A 22 6.18 0.59 -4.81
N ILE A 23 6.04 -0.29 -5.78
CA ILE A 23 6.07 -1.73 -5.57
C ILE A 23 7.37 -2.25 -6.13
N ALA A 24 8.19 -2.86 -5.29
CA ALA A 24 9.47 -3.41 -5.69
C ALA A 24 9.54 -4.89 -5.33
N ALA A 25 10.05 -5.70 -6.24
CA ALA A 25 10.25 -7.12 -5.99
C ALA A 25 11.32 -7.33 -4.92
N GLN A 26 11.09 -8.30 -4.05
CA GLN A 26 12.06 -8.77 -3.07
C GLN A 26 12.44 -10.22 -3.34
N ALA A 27 13.40 -10.73 -2.59
CA ALA A 27 13.74 -12.14 -2.62
C ALA A 27 12.55 -12.99 -2.15
N ALA A 28 12.56 -14.28 -2.50
CA ALA A 28 11.54 -15.27 -2.09
C ALA A 28 10.14 -15.00 -2.66
N GLY A 29 10.04 -14.29 -3.77
CA GLY A 29 8.75 -14.07 -4.44
C GLY A 29 7.82 -13.11 -3.72
N GLU A 30 8.35 -12.24 -2.88
CA GLU A 30 7.57 -11.24 -2.17
C GLU A 30 7.88 -9.84 -2.69
N CYS A 31 7.11 -8.85 -2.23
CA CYS A 31 7.25 -7.45 -2.63
C CYS A 31 7.43 -6.55 -1.43
N ARG A 32 8.10 -5.44 -1.66
CA ARG A 32 8.08 -4.28 -0.75
C ARG A 32 7.22 -3.19 -1.38
N ILE A 33 6.36 -2.59 -0.59
CA ILE A 33 5.52 -1.48 -1.01
C ILE A 33 5.85 -0.26 -0.15
N ASP A 34 6.32 0.80 -0.79
CA ASP A 34 6.52 2.09 -0.15
C ASP A 34 5.34 3.00 -0.52
N ALA A 35 4.76 3.64 0.49
CA ALA A 35 3.61 4.52 0.32
C ALA A 35 3.98 5.96 0.70
N TRP A 36 3.58 6.90 -0.14
CA TRP A 36 3.67 8.34 0.13
C TRP A 36 2.25 8.91 0.08
N VAL A 37 1.84 9.52 1.17
CA VAL A 37 0.52 10.15 1.30
C VAL A 37 0.71 11.65 1.32
N THR A 38 -0.11 12.40 0.57
CA THR A 38 -0.02 13.86 0.49
C THR A 38 -0.68 14.52 1.69
N SER A 39 -0.23 14.15 2.89
CA SER A 39 -0.70 14.74 4.14
C SER A 39 0.37 14.55 5.20
N ASP A 40 0.59 15.58 6.01
CA ASP A 40 1.49 15.51 7.17
C ASP A 40 0.80 14.87 8.38
N LEU A 41 -0.53 14.79 8.35
CA LEU A 41 -1.29 14.13 9.39
C LEU A 41 -1.15 12.62 9.30
N PRO A 42 -1.11 11.90 10.43
CA PRO A 42 -0.97 10.46 10.39
C PRO A 42 -2.22 9.78 9.85
N PHE A 43 -2.00 8.77 9.02
CA PHE A 43 -3.04 7.87 8.53
C PHE A 43 -2.71 6.45 8.91
N ASN A 44 -3.74 5.69 9.25
CA ASN A 44 -3.63 4.25 9.37
C ASN A 44 -3.82 3.65 7.98
N LEU A 45 -2.88 2.83 7.57
CA LEU A 45 -2.92 2.12 6.30
C LEU A 45 -3.13 0.65 6.57
N ARG A 46 -4.10 0.05 5.89
CA ARG A 46 -4.32 -1.39 5.91
C ARG A 46 -4.23 -1.91 4.49
N LEU A 47 -3.26 -2.77 4.25
CA LEU A 47 -3.08 -3.44 2.98
C LEU A 47 -3.67 -4.84 3.08
N SER A 48 -4.65 -5.12 2.24
CA SER A 48 -5.27 -6.43 2.12
C SER A 48 -4.81 -7.07 0.81
N VAL A 49 -4.28 -8.27 0.87
CA VAL A 49 -3.82 -9.00 -0.30
C VAL A 49 -4.48 -10.36 -0.35
N ARG A 50 -5.02 -10.71 -1.50
CA ARG A 50 -5.45 -12.07 -1.79
C ARG A 50 -4.46 -12.67 -2.76
N THR A 51 -3.74 -13.70 -2.34
CA THR A 51 -2.76 -14.37 -3.19
C THR A 51 -3.47 -15.18 -4.29
N TRP A 52 -2.73 -15.54 -5.32
CA TRP A 52 -3.28 -16.30 -6.46
C TRP A 52 -3.72 -17.70 -6.06
N VAL A 53 -3.27 -18.21 -4.92
CA VAL A 53 -3.73 -19.50 -4.37
C VAL A 53 -4.91 -19.33 -3.40
N GLY A 54 -5.39 -18.11 -3.19
CA GLY A 54 -6.58 -17.82 -2.40
C GLY A 54 -6.35 -17.44 -0.96
N ASP A 55 -5.12 -17.39 -0.48
CA ASP A 55 -4.81 -16.96 0.87
C ASP A 55 -5.02 -15.47 1.02
N LYS A 56 -5.53 -15.05 2.18
CA LYS A 56 -5.68 -13.63 2.52
C LYS A 56 -4.61 -13.22 3.51
N SER A 57 -4.06 -12.03 3.30
CA SER A 57 -3.08 -11.43 4.20
C SER A 57 -3.47 -9.98 4.43
N GLU A 58 -3.39 -9.51 5.67
CA GLU A 58 -3.62 -8.11 6.01
C GLU A 58 -2.43 -7.59 6.80
N ILE A 59 -1.95 -6.41 6.41
CA ILE A 59 -0.82 -5.74 7.05
C ILE A 59 -1.26 -4.32 7.37
N GLU A 60 -1.04 -3.90 8.61
CA GLU A 60 -1.38 -2.55 9.05
C GLU A 60 -0.12 -1.78 9.42
N THR A 61 -0.11 -0.49 9.12
CA THR A 61 0.94 0.43 9.52
C THR A 61 0.36 1.84 9.62
N THR A 62 1.13 2.75 10.19
CA THR A 62 0.75 4.15 10.30
C THR A 62 1.79 5.00 9.57
N THR A 63 1.33 6.03 8.85
CA THR A 63 2.25 6.94 8.18
C THR A 63 2.95 7.83 9.21
N ALA A 64 4.22 8.12 8.92
CA ALA A 64 5.01 9.10 9.65
C ALA A 64 5.61 10.05 8.62
N GLY A 65 5.28 11.34 8.73
CA GLY A 65 5.71 12.32 7.73
C GLY A 65 5.19 12.02 6.33
N GLY A 66 4.00 11.44 6.22
CA GLY A 66 3.40 11.06 4.96
C GLY A 66 3.97 9.78 4.33
N ARG A 67 4.78 9.02 5.05
CA ARG A 67 5.43 7.81 4.51
C ARG A 67 5.11 6.58 5.32
N ALA A 68 4.99 5.45 4.64
CA ALA A 68 4.88 4.14 5.26
C ALA A 68 5.46 3.09 4.33
N SER A 69 5.82 1.93 4.88
CA SER A 69 6.36 0.82 4.10
C SER A 69 5.73 -0.49 4.55
N PHE A 70 5.48 -1.36 3.58
CA PHE A 70 5.08 -2.74 3.82
C PHE A 70 6.16 -3.64 3.27
N GLN A 71 6.61 -4.60 4.06
CA GLN A 71 7.64 -5.56 3.65
C GLN A 71 7.06 -6.97 3.60
N ASP A 72 7.71 -7.83 2.83
CA ASP A 72 7.36 -9.24 2.72
C ASP A 72 5.91 -9.45 2.30
N VAL A 73 5.45 -8.64 1.34
CA VAL A 73 4.08 -8.67 0.84
C VAL A 73 3.95 -9.75 -0.22
N PRO A 74 3.02 -10.71 -0.08
CA PRO A 74 2.83 -11.73 -1.11
C PRO A 74 2.25 -11.13 -2.39
N HIS A 75 2.51 -11.80 -3.51
CA HIS A 75 1.93 -11.43 -4.79
C HIS A 75 0.44 -11.79 -4.85
N GLY A 76 -0.35 -10.95 -5.48
CA GLY A 76 -1.77 -11.19 -5.65
C GLY A 76 -2.54 -9.94 -6.00
N LEU A 77 -3.83 -9.94 -5.67
CA LEU A 77 -4.70 -8.77 -5.77
C LEU A 77 -4.74 -8.05 -4.44
N ALA A 78 -4.46 -6.77 -4.47
CA ALA A 78 -4.35 -5.95 -3.27
C ALA A 78 -5.33 -4.79 -3.27
N ARG A 79 -5.68 -4.34 -2.09
CA ARG A 79 -6.42 -3.11 -1.84
C ARG A 79 -5.83 -2.42 -0.63
N LEU A 80 -5.65 -1.12 -0.74
CA LEU A 80 -5.15 -0.30 0.36
C LEU A 80 -6.29 0.54 0.92
N TRP A 81 -6.43 0.52 2.24
CA TRP A 81 -7.38 1.33 2.98
C TRP A 81 -6.62 2.38 3.77
N LEU A 82 -7.07 3.63 3.68
CA LEU A 82 -6.51 4.74 4.44
C LEU A 82 -7.58 5.28 5.38
N THR A 83 -7.24 5.32 6.66
CA THR A 83 -8.12 5.90 7.69
C THR A 83 -7.35 6.96 8.45
N ALA A 84 -7.95 8.14 8.61
CA ALA A 84 -7.31 9.21 9.36
C ALA A 84 -7.16 8.80 10.82
N ASP A 85 -5.93 8.89 11.34
CA ASP A 85 -5.59 8.51 12.71
C ASP A 85 -5.84 9.64 13.73
N HIS A 86 -6.33 10.77 13.26
CA HIS A 86 -6.51 11.96 14.10
C HIS A 86 -7.97 12.22 14.53
N GLY A 87 -8.82 11.22 14.44
CA GLY A 87 -10.14 11.23 15.03
C GLY A 87 -11.15 12.22 14.45
N THR A 88 -10.97 12.67 13.21
CA THR A 88 -11.85 13.66 12.59
C THR A 88 -13.17 13.08 12.08
N GLY A 89 -13.40 11.78 12.19
CA GLY A 89 -14.57 11.12 11.62
C GLY A 89 -14.59 11.06 10.11
N ALA A 90 -13.46 11.36 9.44
CA ALA A 90 -13.36 11.27 8.01
C ALA A 90 -13.60 9.83 7.54
N LYS A 91 -14.30 9.68 6.41
CA LYS A 91 -14.56 8.36 5.83
C LYS A 91 -13.26 7.72 5.37
N PRO A 92 -13.11 6.40 5.57
CA PRO A 92 -11.95 5.71 5.02
C PRO A 92 -11.91 5.85 3.50
N PHE A 93 -10.70 6.01 2.98
CA PHE A 93 -10.45 6.00 1.55
C PHE A 93 -9.89 4.62 1.17
N ALA A 94 -10.51 3.98 0.18
CA ALA A 94 -10.03 2.69 -0.32
C ALA A 94 -9.62 2.84 -1.78
N THR A 95 -8.47 2.26 -2.13
CA THR A 95 -8.06 2.19 -3.53
C THR A 95 -8.90 1.14 -4.27
N PRO A 96 -8.98 1.22 -5.60
CA PRO A 96 -9.40 0.06 -6.38
C PRO A 96 -8.47 -1.13 -6.13
N LEU A 97 -8.89 -2.33 -6.55
CA LEU A 97 -8.01 -3.49 -6.54
C LEU A 97 -6.87 -3.28 -7.54
N PHE A 98 -5.66 -3.69 -7.14
CA PHE A 98 -4.49 -3.62 -8.01
C PHE A 98 -3.64 -4.88 -7.84
N GLU A 99 -2.91 -5.23 -8.89
CA GLU A 99 -2.02 -6.39 -8.87
C GLU A 99 -0.64 -6.02 -8.32
N ILE A 100 -0.11 -6.91 -7.53
CA ILE A 100 1.26 -6.81 -7.07
C ILE A 100 2.00 -8.15 -7.23
#